data_5bf18e581b6f2613060e4aecc31dd8ac
#
_entry.id   5bf18e581b6f2613060e4aecc31dd8ac
#
_cell.length_a   1.000
_cell.length_b   1.000
_cell.length_c   1.000
_cell.angle_alpha   90.00
_cell.angle_beta   90.00
_cell.angle_gamma   90.00
#
_symmetry.space_group_name_H-M   'P 1'
#
loop_
_entity.id
_entity.type
_entity.pdbx_description
1 polymer ?
#
loop_
_entity_poly.entity_id
_entity_poly.type
_entity_poly.pdbx_seq_one_letter_code
_entity_poly.pdbx_strand_id
1 'polypeptide(L)'
;MLRTILGKPGTGKTEYIRNCVAKAARDGIRTYLIVPEQFSFESERALSRRLGEEAFERVEVLSFTSLCNRIFREYGGLAGNYLSGGGKYILMDLAIEQMREQMKVYARQAYSPAFTQSLCRTVSQLKTAGISPKQLVEQADALEDELLLQKTQEI
;
A
#
# COMPACT_ATOMS: atom_id res chain seq x y z
N MET A 1 -21.64 -14.90 2.90
CA MET A 1 -22.45 -14.25 1.85
C MET A 1 -21.88 -12.86 1.60
N LEU A 2 -21.60 -12.47 0.34
CA LEU A 2 -21.20 -11.11 -0.04
C LEU A 2 -22.43 -10.25 -0.29
N ARG A 3 -22.46 -9.02 0.23
CA ARG A 3 -23.52 -8.02 -0.02
C ARG A 3 -22.89 -6.73 -0.52
N THR A 4 -23.29 -6.27 -1.70
CA THR A 4 -22.84 -5.02 -2.29
C THR A 4 -23.89 -3.94 -2.09
N ILE A 5 -23.47 -2.73 -1.66
CA ILE A 5 -24.35 -1.58 -1.44
C ILE A 5 -24.02 -0.51 -2.49
N LEU A 6 -24.96 -0.28 -3.40
CA LEU A 6 -24.83 0.68 -4.48
C LEU A 6 -25.66 1.94 -4.23
N GLY A 7 -25.16 3.08 -4.67
CA GLY A 7 -25.87 4.36 -4.55
C GLY A 7 -24.99 5.57 -4.87
N LYS A 8 -25.60 6.70 -5.18
CA LYS A 8 -24.90 7.97 -5.43
C LYS A 8 -24.24 8.51 -4.14
N PRO A 9 -23.28 9.43 -4.22
CA PRO A 9 -22.79 10.16 -3.05
C PRO A 9 -23.97 10.77 -2.25
N GLY A 10 -23.88 10.76 -0.92
CA GLY A 10 -24.91 11.33 -0.05
C GLY A 10 -26.15 10.47 0.22
N THR A 11 -26.30 9.29 -0.39
CA THR A 11 -27.49 8.42 -0.21
C THR A 11 -27.51 7.61 1.09
N GLY A 12 -26.60 7.87 2.03
CA GLY A 12 -26.60 7.21 3.33
C GLY A 12 -25.94 5.83 3.40
N LYS A 13 -25.15 5.43 2.38
CA LYS A 13 -24.45 4.14 2.36
C LYS A 13 -23.58 3.89 3.60
N THR A 14 -22.80 4.89 3.99
CA THR A 14 -21.94 4.83 5.18
C THR A 14 -22.76 4.64 6.45
N GLU A 15 -23.87 5.34 6.56
CA GLU A 15 -24.79 5.24 7.69
C GLU A 15 -25.45 3.85 7.75
N TYR A 16 -25.83 3.32 6.61
CA TYR A 16 -26.34 1.95 6.52
C TYR A 16 -25.31 0.92 6.99
N ILE A 17 -24.04 1.05 6.57
CA ILE A 17 -22.95 0.14 7.00
C ILE A 17 -22.72 0.28 8.52
N ARG A 18 -22.68 1.52 9.05
CA ARG A 18 -22.53 1.76 10.49
C ARG A 18 -23.68 1.12 11.29
N ASN A 19 -24.90 1.14 10.77
CA ASN A 19 -26.06 0.47 11.37
C ASN A 19 -25.92 -1.05 11.36
N CYS A 20 -25.42 -1.64 10.26
CA CYS A 20 -25.17 -3.07 10.18
C CYS A 20 -24.09 -3.52 11.18
N VAL A 21 -23.00 -2.77 11.29
CA VAL A 21 -21.93 -3.01 12.26
C VAL A 21 -22.47 -2.91 13.69
N ALA A 22 -23.22 -1.86 13.99
CA ALA A 22 -23.77 -1.65 15.32
C ALA A 22 -24.77 -2.75 15.71
N LYS A 23 -25.58 -3.23 14.78
CA LYS A 23 -26.47 -4.36 15.01
C LYS A 23 -25.69 -5.63 15.32
N ALA A 24 -24.74 -5.99 14.48
CA ALA A 24 -23.92 -7.20 14.67
C ALA A 24 -23.19 -7.18 16.03
N ALA A 25 -22.63 -6.04 16.41
CA ALA A 25 -21.96 -5.89 17.70
C ALA A 25 -22.90 -6.10 18.91
N ARG A 26 -24.11 -5.56 18.83
CA ARG A 26 -25.17 -5.76 19.88
C ARG A 26 -25.62 -7.22 19.94
N ASP A 27 -25.65 -7.90 18.78
CA ASP A 27 -25.96 -9.33 18.68
C ASP A 27 -24.78 -10.22 19.16
N GLY A 28 -23.72 -9.62 19.73
CA GLY A 28 -22.55 -10.35 20.27
C GLY A 28 -21.52 -10.78 19.22
N ILE A 29 -21.66 -10.34 17.97
CA ILE A 29 -20.78 -10.74 16.86
C ILE A 29 -19.57 -9.82 16.80
N ARG A 30 -18.35 -10.40 16.85
CA ARG A 30 -17.12 -9.65 16.60
C ARG A 30 -17.09 -9.16 15.15
N THR A 31 -16.92 -7.87 14.97
CA THR A 31 -17.09 -7.20 13.68
C THR A 31 -15.88 -6.35 13.34
N TYR A 32 -15.41 -6.45 12.11
CA TYR A 32 -14.33 -5.63 11.57
C TYR A 32 -14.92 -4.64 10.56
N LEU A 33 -14.67 -3.35 10.77
CA LEU A 33 -14.99 -2.30 9.81
C LEU A 33 -13.70 -1.83 9.14
N ILE A 34 -13.55 -2.11 7.85
CA ILE A 34 -12.38 -1.66 7.07
C ILE A 34 -12.74 -0.36 6.36
N VAL A 35 -11.93 0.66 6.57
CA VAL A 35 -12.12 2.00 6.00
C VAL A 35 -10.80 2.55 5.45
N PRO A 36 -10.82 3.53 4.53
CA PRO A 36 -9.61 4.26 4.16
C PRO A 36 -8.96 4.90 5.40
N GLU A 37 -7.62 4.97 5.40
CA GLU A 37 -6.80 5.44 6.54
C GLU A 37 -7.33 6.75 7.16
N GLN A 38 -7.64 7.73 6.31
CA GLN A 38 -8.12 9.04 6.73
C GLN A 38 -9.46 9.04 7.47
N PHE A 39 -10.26 7.98 7.34
CA PHE A 39 -11.58 7.87 7.97
C PHE A 39 -11.59 6.94 9.19
N SER A 40 -10.47 6.36 9.57
CA SER A 40 -10.39 5.40 10.69
C SER A 40 -10.85 6.04 11.99
N PHE A 41 -10.26 7.16 12.37
CA PHE A 41 -10.58 7.86 13.62
C PHE A 41 -12.04 8.35 13.67
N GLU A 42 -12.56 8.93 12.58
CA GLU A 42 -13.95 9.40 12.52
C GLU A 42 -14.92 8.21 12.65
N SER A 43 -14.64 7.11 11.99
CA SER A 43 -15.49 5.90 12.02
C SER A 43 -15.50 5.26 13.40
N GLU A 44 -14.35 5.17 14.05
CA GLU A 44 -14.20 4.68 15.42
C GLU A 44 -15.00 5.53 16.40
N ARG A 45 -14.81 6.85 16.36
CA ARG A 45 -15.53 7.80 17.21
C ARG A 45 -17.04 7.74 16.99
N ALA A 46 -17.50 7.60 15.74
CA ALA A 46 -18.93 7.51 15.42
C ALA A 46 -19.57 6.22 15.96
N LEU A 47 -18.84 5.08 15.89
CA LEU A 47 -19.32 3.80 16.41
C LEU A 47 -19.26 3.74 17.93
N SER A 48 -18.22 4.25 18.57
CA SER A 48 -18.09 4.33 20.03
C SER A 48 -19.27 5.09 20.65
N ARG A 49 -19.61 6.27 20.09
CA ARG A 49 -20.77 7.06 20.57
C ARG A 49 -22.11 6.34 20.40
N ARG A 50 -22.23 5.43 19.44
CA ARG A 50 -23.47 4.75 19.10
C ARG A 50 -23.68 3.46 19.88
N LEU A 51 -22.61 2.78 20.27
CA LEU A 51 -22.67 1.41 20.79
C LEU A 51 -22.61 1.31 22.31
N GLY A 52 -21.97 2.27 22.99
CA GLY A 52 -21.55 2.11 24.37
C GLY A 52 -20.36 1.14 24.50
N GLU A 53 -19.76 1.08 25.69
CA GLU A 53 -18.47 0.39 25.90
C GLU A 53 -18.52 -1.10 25.57
N GLU A 54 -19.47 -1.82 26.16
CA GLU A 54 -19.54 -3.29 26.02
C GLU A 54 -19.72 -3.78 24.57
N ALA A 55 -20.60 -3.13 23.79
CA ALA A 55 -20.82 -3.50 22.39
C ALA A 55 -19.68 -3.00 21.50
N PHE A 56 -19.01 -1.88 21.86
CA PHE A 56 -17.91 -1.34 21.11
C PHE A 56 -16.65 -2.21 21.21
N GLU A 57 -16.43 -2.93 22.30
CA GLU A 57 -15.32 -3.90 22.44
C GLU A 57 -15.36 -5.01 21.37
N ARG A 58 -16.52 -5.27 20.79
CA ARG A 58 -16.70 -6.25 19.70
C ARG A 58 -16.45 -5.70 18.32
N VAL A 59 -16.21 -4.40 18.22
CA VAL A 59 -15.97 -3.72 16.93
C VAL A 59 -14.53 -3.25 16.84
N GLU A 60 -13.89 -3.56 15.73
CA GLU A 60 -12.56 -3.07 15.42
C GLU A 60 -12.57 -2.33 14.08
N VAL A 61 -12.20 -1.06 14.12
CA VAL A 61 -12.08 -0.22 12.92
C VAL A 61 -10.66 -0.27 12.43
N LEU A 62 -10.44 -0.71 11.22
CA LEU A 62 -9.12 -0.93 10.63
C LEU A 62 -9.02 -0.23 9.28
N SER A 63 -7.85 0.28 8.97
CA SER A 63 -7.45 0.53 7.59
C SER A 63 -6.88 -0.75 6.97
N PHE A 64 -6.64 -0.77 5.65
CA PHE A 64 -5.95 -1.89 5.02
C PHE A 64 -4.53 -2.07 5.59
N THR A 65 -3.82 -0.97 5.86
CA THR A 65 -2.49 -1.02 6.48
C THR A 65 -2.55 -1.64 7.88
N SER A 66 -3.49 -1.21 8.70
CA SER A 66 -3.67 -1.73 10.05
C SER A 66 -4.09 -3.20 10.04
N LEU A 67 -4.96 -3.60 9.09
CA LEU A 67 -5.35 -4.99 8.90
C LEU A 67 -4.15 -5.87 8.51
N CYS A 68 -3.34 -5.43 7.55
CA CYS A 68 -2.13 -6.13 7.16
C CYS A 68 -1.16 -6.29 8.34
N ASN A 69 -0.89 -5.22 9.07
CA ASN A 69 -0.01 -5.24 10.24
C ASN A 69 -0.52 -6.20 11.33
N ARG A 70 -1.84 -6.27 11.51
CA ARG A 70 -2.46 -7.20 12.44
C ARG A 70 -2.26 -8.65 11.99
N ILE A 71 -2.57 -8.96 10.72
CA ILE A 71 -2.38 -10.30 10.15
C ILE A 71 -0.93 -10.74 10.30
N PHE A 72 0.03 -9.88 9.96
CA PHE A 72 1.44 -10.19 10.11
C PHE A 72 1.88 -10.39 11.56
N ARG A 73 1.29 -9.64 12.49
CA ARG A 73 1.58 -9.82 13.93
C ARG A 73 1.03 -11.14 14.45
N GLU A 74 -0.13 -11.56 13.98
CA GLU A 74 -0.83 -12.76 14.44
C GLU A 74 -0.28 -14.02 13.79
N TYR A 75 0.00 -13.99 12.49
CA TYR A 75 0.40 -15.15 11.69
C TYR A 75 1.88 -15.14 11.27
N GLY A 76 2.60 -14.08 11.57
CA GLY A 76 3.96 -13.88 11.08
C GLY A 76 3.99 -13.42 9.62
N GLY A 77 5.18 -13.48 9.00
CA GLY A 77 5.37 -13.07 7.60
C GLY A 77 6.10 -11.74 7.43
N LEU A 78 6.39 -11.04 8.53
CA LEU A 78 7.27 -9.87 8.56
C LEU A 78 8.67 -10.28 8.95
N ALA A 79 9.31 -11.12 8.15
CA ALA A 79 10.65 -11.62 8.42
C ALA A 79 11.78 -10.62 8.08
N GLY A 80 11.46 -9.37 7.77
CA GLY A 80 12.44 -8.36 7.35
C GLY A 80 12.38 -7.07 8.15
N ASN A 81 13.49 -6.34 8.16
CA ASN A 81 13.54 -4.99 8.66
C ASN A 81 12.82 -4.03 7.69
N TYR A 82 11.85 -3.29 8.18
CA TYR A 82 11.20 -2.24 7.39
C TYR A 82 12.14 -1.08 7.16
N LEU A 83 12.32 -0.73 5.90
CA LEU A 83 13.01 0.50 5.55
C LEU A 83 12.07 1.70 5.73
N SER A 84 12.52 2.69 6.46
CA SER A 84 11.90 4.02 6.46
C SER A 84 11.97 4.64 5.07
N GLY A 85 11.17 5.67 4.80
CA GLY A 85 11.27 6.41 3.54
C GLY A 85 12.69 6.88 3.24
N GLY A 86 13.40 7.44 4.24
CA GLY A 86 14.80 7.83 4.11
C GLY A 86 15.75 6.66 3.84
N GLY A 87 15.54 5.53 4.50
CA GLY A 87 16.34 4.32 4.27
C GLY A 87 16.24 3.78 2.85
N LYS A 88 15.08 3.91 2.19
CA LYS A 88 14.92 3.55 0.77
C LYS A 88 15.79 4.41 -0.15
N TYR A 89 15.88 5.71 0.13
CA TYR A 89 16.70 6.62 -0.66
C TYR A 89 18.19 6.32 -0.51
N ILE A 90 18.65 6.06 0.71
CA ILE A 90 20.05 5.70 0.98
C ILE A 90 20.44 4.41 0.25
N LEU A 91 19.61 3.37 0.34
CA LEU A 91 19.88 2.12 -0.36
C LEU A 91 19.85 2.26 -1.88
N MET A 92 18.93 3.09 -2.39
CA MET A 92 18.87 3.36 -3.83
C MET A 92 20.11 4.12 -4.30
N ASP A 93 20.56 5.09 -3.53
CA ASP A 93 21.77 5.87 -3.83
C ASP A 93 23.01 4.99 -3.86
N LEU A 94 23.17 4.09 -2.88
CA LEU A 94 24.23 3.09 -2.86
C LEU A 94 24.16 2.13 -4.06
N ALA A 95 22.96 1.69 -4.44
CA ALA A 95 22.78 0.82 -5.61
C ALA A 95 23.18 1.55 -6.90
N ILE A 96 22.76 2.80 -7.07
CA ILE A 96 23.14 3.65 -8.21
C ILE A 96 24.67 3.82 -8.25
N GLU A 97 25.29 4.05 -7.11
CA GLU A 97 26.75 4.21 -7.03
C GLU A 97 27.49 2.96 -7.47
N GLN A 98 27.03 1.77 -7.06
CA GLN A 98 27.62 0.50 -7.47
C GLN A 98 27.47 0.20 -8.96
N MET A 99 26.37 0.65 -9.57
CA MET A 99 26.06 0.42 -10.98
C MET A 99 26.52 1.54 -11.90
N ARG A 100 27.02 2.65 -11.36
CA ARG A 100 27.30 3.90 -12.10
C ARG A 100 28.18 3.69 -13.33
N GLU A 101 29.24 2.88 -13.21
CA GLU A 101 30.16 2.61 -14.31
C GLU A 101 29.52 1.79 -15.44
N GLN A 102 28.45 1.06 -15.14
CA GLN A 102 27.73 0.24 -16.10
C GLN A 102 26.60 1.02 -16.78
N MET A 103 26.16 2.12 -16.21
CA MET A 103 25.10 2.96 -16.77
C MET A 103 25.59 3.74 -17.99
N LYS A 104 24.86 3.64 -19.08
CA LYS A 104 25.14 4.37 -20.33
C LYS A 104 24.16 5.52 -20.54
N VAL A 105 22.88 5.22 -20.46
CA VAL A 105 21.80 6.19 -20.72
C VAL A 105 21.65 7.17 -19.56
N TYR A 106 21.68 6.67 -18.33
CA TYR A 106 21.49 7.48 -17.12
C TYR A 106 22.80 7.92 -16.45
N ALA A 107 23.96 7.70 -17.08
CA ALA A 107 25.28 8.00 -16.51
C ALA A 107 25.40 9.43 -15.93
N ARG A 108 24.85 10.43 -16.63
CA ARG A 108 24.87 11.83 -16.15
C ARG A 108 23.85 12.10 -15.04
N GLN A 109 22.66 11.49 -15.15
CA GLN A 109 21.56 11.65 -14.20
C GLN A 109 21.84 10.96 -12.87
N ALA A 110 22.67 9.90 -12.86
CA ALA A 110 23.05 9.12 -11.69
C ALA A 110 23.67 9.95 -10.54
N TYR A 111 24.12 11.18 -10.82
CA TYR A 111 24.62 12.12 -9.81
C TYR A 111 23.53 13.03 -9.21
N SER A 112 22.31 12.94 -9.68
CA SER A 112 21.23 13.83 -9.27
C SER A 112 20.33 13.21 -8.21
N PRO A 113 20.10 13.89 -7.07
CA PRO A 113 19.11 13.44 -6.07
C PRO A 113 17.70 13.27 -6.65
N ALA A 114 17.35 14.04 -7.68
CA ALA A 114 16.07 13.92 -8.36
C ALA A 114 15.94 12.58 -9.13
N PHE A 115 17.06 12.09 -9.66
CA PHE A 115 17.10 10.78 -10.31
C PHE A 115 16.87 9.66 -9.29
N THR A 116 17.59 9.67 -8.15
CA THR A 116 17.40 8.71 -7.05
C THR A 116 15.94 8.68 -6.59
N GLN A 117 15.32 9.86 -6.44
CA GLN A 117 13.90 9.97 -6.09
C GLN A 117 12.98 9.34 -7.14
N SER A 118 13.22 9.64 -8.42
CA SER A 118 12.43 9.11 -9.53
C SER A 118 12.55 7.59 -9.60
N LEU A 119 13.77 7.07 -9.48
CA LEU A 119 14.04 5.63 -9.49
C LEU A 119 13.39 4.92 -8.31
N CYS A 120 13.47 5.46 -7.10
CA CYS A 120 12.75 4.94 -5.93
C CYS A 120 11.25 4.82 -6.17
N ARG A 121 10.66 5.81 -6.83
CA ARG A 121 9.23 5.81 -7.17
C ARG A 121 8.91 4.73 -8.20
N THR A 122 9.69 4.64 -9.27
CA THR A 122 9.52 3.63 -10.33
C THR A 122 9.64 2.22 -9.78
N VAL A 123 10.69 1.92 -9.04
CA VAL A 123 10.87 0.60 -8.41
C VAL A 123 9.74 0.27 -7.43
N SER A 124 9.26 1.26 -6.67
CA SER A 124 8.11 1.05 -5.78
C SER A 124 6.83 0.74 -6.55
N GLN A 125 6.60 1.39 -7.69
CA GLN A 125 5.46 1.11 -8.58
C GLN A 125 5.53 -0.28 -9.19
N LEU A 126 6.70 -0.70 -9.70
CA LEU A 126 6.93 -2.04 -10.25
C LEU A 126 6.67 -3.12 -9.19
N LYS A 127 7.20 -2.94 -7.98
CA LYS A 127 6.95 -3.87 -6.86
C LYS A 127 5.47 -3.92 -6.48
N THR A 128 4.77 -2.78 -6.47
CA THR A 128 3.34 -2.74 -6.17
C THR A 128 2.51 -3.43 -7.25
N ALA A 129 2.95 -3.34 -8.51
CA ALA A 129 2.34 -4.06 -9.62
C ALA A 129 2.70 -5.56 -9.67
N GLY A 130 3.58 -6.04 -8.77
CA GLY A 130 4.03 -7.42 -8.74
C GLY A 130 4.99 -7.80 -9.87
N ILE A 131 5.61 -6.81 -10.50
CA ILE A 131 6.57 -7.02 -11.60
C ILE A 131 7.95 -7.32 -11.01
N SER A 132 8.46 -8.50 -11.30
CA SER A 132 9.82 -8.90 -10.93
C SER A 132 10.87 -8.32 -11.90
N PRO A 133 12.14 -8.17 -11.47
CA PRO A 133 13.20 -7.73 -12.38
C PRO A 133 13.32 -8.59 -13.64
N LYS A 134 13.16 -9.91 -13.51
CA LYS A 134 13.19 -10.84 -14.66
C LYS A 134 12.07 -10.54 -15.67
N GLN A 135 10.86 -10.36 -15.20
CA GLN A 135 9.72 -10.00 -16.05
C GLN A 135 9.92 -8.65 -16.73
N LEU A 136 10.54 -7.69 -16.03
CA LEU A 136 10.83 -6.38 -16.60
C LEU A 136 11.80 -6.49 -17.78
N VAL A 137 12.89 -7.27 -17.62
CA VAL A 137 13.87 -7.51 -18.70
C VAL A 137 13.23 -8.26 -19.87
N GLU A 138 12.47 -9.33 -19.61
CA GLU A 138 11.78 -10.09 -20.67
C GLU A 138 10.79 -9.22 -21.49
N GLN A 139 10.11 -8.28 -20.83
CA GLN A 139 9.21 -7.35 -21.51
C GLN A 139 9.99 -6.24 -22.23
N ALA A 140 11.12 -5.82 -21.70
CA ALA A 140 11.98 -4.83 -22.33
C ALA A 140 12.56 -5.35 -23.64
N ASP A 141 12.97 -6.62 -23.69
CA ASP A 141 13.54 -7.25 -24.89
C ASP A 141 12.51 -7.31 -26.06
N ALA A 142 11.22 -7.19 -25.77
CA ALA A 142 10.16 -7.11 -26.76
C ALA A 142 9.89 -5.68 -27.29
N LEU A 143 10.61 -4.66 -26.77
CA LEU A 143 10.45 -3.27 -27.22
C LEU A 143 11.21 -3.05 -28.53
N GLU A 144 10.55 -2.43 -29.50
CA GLU A 144 11.15 -2.05 -30.79
C GLU A 144 12.05 -0.80 -30.69
N ASP A 145 11.88 0.02 -29.64
CA ASP A 145 12.66 1.24 -29.40
C ASP A 145 13.92 0.90 -28.59
N GLU A 146 15.08 0.96 -29.26
CA GLU A 146 16.38 0.66 -28.65
C GLU A 146 16.72 1.56 -27.44
N LEU A 147 16.35 2.84 -27.50
CA LEU A 147 16.58 3.76 -26.37
C LEU A 147 15.69 3.42 -25.17
N LEU A 148 14.43 3.03 -25.42
CA LEU A 148 13.51 2.62 -24.38
C LEU A 148 13.95 1.30 -23.75
N LEU A 149 14.43 0.36 -24.56
CA LEU A 149 15.03 -0.90 -24.12
C LEU A 149 16.21 -0.64 -23.18
N GLN A 150 17.19 0.15 -23.62
CA GLN A 150 18.36 0.49 -22.79
C GLN A 150 17.97 1.18 -21.47
N LYS A 151 17.02 2.13 -21.52
CA LYS A 151 16.48 2.79 -20.31
C LYS A 151 15.86 1.79 -19.34
N THR A 152 15.15 0.81 -19.84
CA THR A 152 14.46 -0.18 -19.02
C THR A 152 15.43 -1.18 -18.39
N GLN A 153 16.50 -1.52 -19.09
CA GLN A 153 17.55 -2.42 -18.60
C GLN A 153 18.42 -1.78 -17.50
N GLU A 154 18.49 -0.44 -17.44
CA GLU A 154 19.25 0.30 -16.41
C GLU A 154 18.39 0.60 -15.16
N ILE A 155 17.11 0.24 -15.11
CA ILE A 155 16.20 0.39 -13.95
C ILE A 155 16.17 -0.89 -13.10
#